data_f8ac0a9a7599729855498f27f462e32c
#
_entry.id   f8ac0a9a7599729855498f27f462e32c
#
_cell.length_a   1.000
_cell.length_b   1.000
_cell.length_c   1.000
_cell.angle_alpha   90.00
_cell.angle_beta   90.00
_cell.angle_gamma   90.00
#
_symmetry.space_group_name_H-M   'P 1'
#
loop_
_entity.id
_entity.type
_entity.pdbx_description
1 polymer ?
#
loop_
_entity_poly.entity_id
_entity_poly.type
_entity_poly.pdbx_seq_one_letter_code
_entity_poly.pdbx_strand_id
1 'polypeptide(L)'
;DIQDVAERALREQLENMQADWGTAILMEVSTGEIRAMTNLTRKGEGEIVEDYNYAIGMNMEPGSTQKLASLITLLDDAGASMDEKFDTGNGRAVIGKTVVSDTHGYGELTLKGVFEKSSNIGFAKAVNKYYKDKPEKFVEHLYKMGLNQHMGLQIAGEQDPVIRKPGDRWWDGTTLTNMAYGYALLVTPLKTLTFYNAVANNGKMVCPLFVKELRQYGQTLRSFRSRVMVPSIASDETLQQVREA
;
A
#
# COMPACT_ATOMS: atom_id res chain seq x y z
N ASP A 1 17.68 6.68 -20.31
CA ASP A 1 16.21 6.92 -20.23
C ASP A 1 15.73 6.86 -18.77
N ILE A 2 14.42 6.87 -18.52
CA ILE A 2 13.87 6.82 -17.15
C ILE A 2 14.17 5.48 -16.48
N GLN A 3 14.17 4.38 -17.23
CA GLN A 3 14.50 3.05 -16.72
C GLN A 3 15.95 2.99 -16.21
N ASP A 4 16.90 3.53 -16.98
CA ASP A 4 18.32 3.57 -16.59
C ASP A 4 18.55 4.42 -15.34
N VAL A 5 17.81 5.52 -15.21
CA VAL A 5 17.87 6.38 -14.02
C VAL A 5 17.35 5.64 -12.79
N ALA A 6 16.21 4.94 -12.92
CA ALA A 6 15.62 4.17 -11.82
C ALA A 6 16.55 3.02 -11.37
N GLU A 7 17.12 2.27 -12.33
CA GLU A 7 18.03 1.17 -12.02
C GLU A 7 19.31 1.68 -11.33
N ARG A 8 19.93 2.73 -11.86
CA ARG A 8 21.13 3.31 -11.23
C ARG A 8 20.87 3.81 -9.82
N ALA A 9 19.76 4.52 -9.60
CA ALA A 9 19.41 5.02 -8.28
C ALA A 9 19.13 3.89 -7.28
N LEU A 10 18.43 2.83 -7.72
CA LEU A 10 18.17 1.66 -6.88
C LEU A 10 19.47 0.92 -6.54
N ARG A 11 20.36 0.73 -7.52
CA ARG A 11 21.66 0.08 -7.35
C ARG A 11 22.52 0.82 -6.32
N GLU A 12 22.66 2.15 -6.48
CA GLU A 12 23.37 3.00 -5.54
C GLU A 12 22.81 2.89 -4.12
N GLN A 13 21.49 2.88 -4.00
CA GLN A 13 20.85 2.74 -2.68
C GLN A 13 21.08 1.37 -2.06
N LEU A 14 21.01 0.28 -2.84
CA LEU A 14 21.33 -1.08 -2.37
C LEU A 14 22.78 -1.18 -1.88
N GLU A 15 23.71 -0.53 -2.58
CA GLU A 15 25.12 -0.47 -2.17
C GLU A 15 25.29 0.31 -0.87
N ASN A 16 24.71 1.51 -0.78
CA ASN A 16 24.80 2.37 0.40
C ASN A 16 24.21 1.73 1.66
N MET A 17 23.07 1.05 1.52
CA MET A 17 22.36 0.44 2.64
C MET A 17 22.75 -1.01 2.90
N GLN A 18 23.63 -1.58 2.08
CA GLN A 18 24.01 -3.02 2.14
C GLN A 18 22.76 -3.94 2.15
N ALA A 19 21.73 -3.53 1.40
CA ALA A 19 20.48 -4.27 1.33
C ALA A 19 20.63 -5.51 0.41
N ASP A 20 19.86 -6.57 0.71
CA ASP A 20 19.90 -7.81 -0.06
C ASP A 20 19.16 -7.72 -1.38
N TRP A 21 18.10 -6.90 -1.43
CA TRP A 21 17.28 -6.70 -2.63
C TRP A 21 16.50 -5.39 -2.54
N GLY A 22 15.98 -4.96 -3.69
CA GLY A 22 15.08 -3.81 -3.77
C GLY A 22 14.30 -3.75 -5.06
N THR A 23 13.26 -2.95 -5.07
CA THR A 23 12.48 -2.63 -6.26
C THR A 23 12.18 -1.13 -6.32
N ALA A 24 12.17 -0.58 -7.53
CA ALA A 24 11.68 0.78 -7.79
C ALA A 24 10.71 0.75 -8.96
N ILE A 25 9.58 1.43 -8.83
CA ILE A 25 8.51 1.44 -9.82
C ILE A 25 8.06 2.86 -10.04
N LEU A 26 7.96 3.29 -11.30
CA LEU A 26 7.38 4.56 -11.70
C LEU A 26 6.14 4.30 -12.56
N MET A 27 5.00 4.83 -12.11
CA MET A 27 3.71 4.64 -12.76
C MET A 27 3.08 6.01 -13.09
N GLU A 28 2.54 6.15 -14.28
CA GLU A 28 1.79 7.35 -14.66
C GLU A 28 0.41 7.34 -14.03
N VAL A 29 0.06 8.43 -13.33
CA VAL A 29 -1.14 8.49 -12.50
C VAL A 29 -2.42 8.26 -13.32
N SER A 30 -2.59 8.96 -14.42
CA SER A 30 -3.85 8.97 -15.18
C SER A 30 -4.10 7.70 -15.98
N THR A 31 -3.02 7.08 -16.46
CA THR A 31 -3.11 5.95 -17.42
C THR A 31 -2.73 4.60 -16.83
N GLY A 32 -2.00 4.60 -15.70
CA GLY A 32 -1.45 3.36 -15.15
C GLY A 32 -0.24 2.82 -15.91
N GLU A 33 0.26 3.53 -16.92
CA GLU A 33 1.43 3.10 -17.68
C GLU A 33 2.66 2.98 -16.78
N ILE A 34 3.30 1.83 -16.77
CA ILE A 34 4.57 1.64 -16.06
C ILE A 34 5.69 2.27 -16.89
N ARG A 35 6.26 3.33 -16.37
CA ARG A 35 7.33 4.12 -17.02
C ARG A 35 8.73 3.59 -16.71
N ALA A 36 8.88 2.98 -15.53
CA ALA A 36 10.07 2.23 -15.14
C ALA A 36 9.70 1.18 -14.10
N MET A 37 10.38 0.04 -14.15
CA MET A 37 10.34 -0.99 -13.11
C MET A 37 11.69 -1.67 -13.07
N THR A 38 12.33 -1.64 -11.92
CA THR A 38 13.60 -2.32 -11.71
C THR A 38 13.57 -3.12 -10.42
N ASN A 39 14.17 -4.30 -10.47
CA ASN A 39 14.24 -5.26 -9.37
C ASN A 39 15.67 -5.76 -9.27
N LEU A 40 16.35 -5.47 -8.22
CA LEU A 40 17.76 -5.80 -8.06
C LEU A 40 17.97 -6.67 -6.81
N THR A 41 18.84 -7.67 -6.96
CA THR A 41 19.23 -8.62 -5.92
C THR A 41 20.73 -8.60 -5.73
N ARG A 42 21.20 -8.57 -4.48
CA ARG A 42 22.61 -8.78 -4.14
C ARG A 42 22.92 -10.28 -4.14
N LYS A 43 23.87 -10.69 -4.96
CA LYS A 43 24.42 -12.05 -4.99
C LYS A 43 25.73 -12.15 -4.20
N GLY A 44 26.29 -13.34 -4.13
CA GLY A 44 27.63 -13.55 -3.55
C GLY A 44 28.66 -12.58 -4.10
N GLU A 45 29.67 -12.26 -3.29
CA GLU A 45 30.74 -11.29 -3.63
C GLU A 45 30.28 -9.84 -3.86
N GLY A 46 29.01 -9.53 -3.51
CA GLY A 46 28.46 -8.18 -3.58
C GLY A 46 27.95 -7.76 -4.98
N GLU A 47 27.94 -8.66 -5.95
CA GLU A 47 27.35 -8.40 -7.26
C GLU A 47 25.85 -8.11 -7.14
N ILE A 48 25.38 -7.04 -7.80
CA ILE A 48 23.97 -6.66 -7.84
C ILE A 48 23.43 -6.91 -9.25
N VAL A 49 22.44 -7.79 -9.35
CA VAL A 49 21.88 -8.24 -10.63
C VAL A 49 20.34 -8.16 -10.65
N GLU A 50 19.78 -8.08 -11.83
CA GLU A 50 18.35 -8.35 -12.05
C GLU A 50 18.12 -9.87 -11.99
N ASP A 51 17.22 -10.33 -11.09
CA ASP A 51 17.00 -11.78 -10.90
C ASP A 51 15.52 -12.08 -10.69
N TYR A 52 14.91 -11.53 -9.67
CA TYR A 52 13.52 -11.79 -9.32
C TYR A 52 12.66 -10.52 -9.39
N ASN A 53 11.45 -10.63 -9.92
CA ASN A 53 10.54 -9.49 -9.99
C ASN A 53 9.81 -9.30 -8.66
N TYR A 54 10.46 -8.62 -7.71
CA TYR A 54 9.90 -8.32 -6.39
C TYR A 54 8.65 -7.44 -6.46
N ALA A 55 8.56 -6.58 -7.47
CA ALA A 55 7.45 -5.65 -7.64
C ALA A 55 6.08 -6.34 -7.69
N ILE A 56 6.01 -7.51 -8.31
CA ILE A 56 4.76 -8.26 -8.55
C ILE A 56 4.75 -9.66 -7.93
N GLY A 57 5.92 -10.24 -7.72
CA GLY A 57 6.09 -11.64 -7.30
C GLY A 57 6.28 -11.83 -5.79
N MET A 58 6.51 -10.76 -5.04
CA MET A 58 6.76 -10.86 -3.61
C MET A 58 5.67 -10.18 -2.79
N ASN A 59 4.87 -10.99 -2.11
CA ASN A 59 3.95 -10.52 -1.09
C ASN A 59 4.70 -10.22 0.21
N MET A 60 4.46 -9.03 0.76
CA MET A 60 5.05 -8.57 2.01
C MET A 60 4.05 -7.78 2.84
N GLU A 61 4.31 -7.67 4.12
CA GLU A 61 3.60 -6.75 4.99
C GLU A 61 3.93 -5.31 4.56
N PRO A 62 2.92 -4.50 4.18
CA PRO A 62 3.15 -3.15 3.64
C PRO A 62 3.67 -2.16 4.70
N GLY A 63 3.58 -2.51 5.98
CA GLY A 63 3.97 -1.63 7.06
C GLY A 63 3.20 -0.30 7.00
N SER A 64 3.86 0.79 7.31
CA SER A 64 3.22 2.12 7.40
C SER A 64 2.56 2.62 6.12
N THR A 65 2.84 2.03 4.96
CA THR A 65 2.12 2.39 3.72
C THR A 65 0.65 1.97 3.76
N GLN A 66 0.27 0.99 4.59
CA GLN A 66 -1.12 0.60 4.83
C GLN A 66 -1.94 1.70 5.52
N LYS A 67 -1.30 2.60 6.26
CA LYS A 67 -1.98 3.63 7.06
C LYS A 67 -2.85 4.56 6.21
N LEU A 68 -2.51 4.76 4.95
CA LEU A 68 -3.36 5.49 4.02
C LEU A 68 -4.72 4.80 3.82
N ALA A 69 -4.72 3.48 3.63
CA ALA A 69 -5.97 2.71 3.52
C ALA A 69 -6.77 2.70 4.82
N SER A 70 -6.08 2.60 5.96
CA SER A 70 -6.71 2.71 7.28
C SER A 70 -7.32 4.08 7.52
N LEU A 71 -6.64 5.15 7.13
CA LEU A 71 -7.15 6.52 7.24
C LEU A 71 -8.41 6.71 6.38
N ILE A 72 -8.37 6.29 5.12
CA ILE A 72 -9.54 6.35 4.22
C ILE A 72 -10.71 5.57 4.83
N THR A 73 -10.47 4.37 5.36
CA THR A 73 -11.51 3.57 6.01
C THR A 73 -12.12 4.27 7.21
N LEU A 74 -11.30 4.90 8.06
CA LEU A 74 -11.77 5.67 9.21
C LEU A 74 -12.63 6.87 8.82
N LEU A 75 -12.25 7.59 7.78
CA LEU A 75 -12.97 8.78 7.31
C LEU A 75 -14.25 8.39 6.56
N ASP A 76 -14.14 7.53 5.55
CA ASP A 76 -15.19 7.23 4.58
C ASP A 76 -16.28 6.28 5.13
N ASP A 77 -15.89 5.28 5.94
CA ASP A 77 -16.82 4.26 6.48
C ASP A 77 -17.22 4.56 7.93
N ALA A 78 -16.28 4.91 8.80
CA ALA A 78 -16.56 5.15 10.21
C ALA A 78 -17.01 6.59 10.52
N GLY A 79 -16.82 7.53 9.59
CA GLY A 79 -17.13 8.95 9.80
C GLY A 79 -16.25 9.61 10.85
N ALA A 80 -15.01 9.13 11.03
CA ALA A 80 -14.04 9.76 11.92
C ALA A 80 -13.66 11.14 11.39
N SER A 81 -13.31 12.07 12.30
CA SER A 81 -12.81 13.38 11.93
C SER A 81 -11.29 13.43 11.95
N MET A 82 -10.70 14.21 11.05
CA MET A 82 -9.25 14.50 11.07
C MET A 82 -8.80 15.19 12.37
N ASP A 83 -9.70 15.92 13.03
CA ASP A 83 -9.44 16.63 14.29
C ASP A 83 -9.67 15.75 15.53
N GLU A 84 -10.15 14.51 15.35
CA GLU A 84 -10.37 13.58 16.44
C GLU A 84 -9.06 13.20 17.12
N LYS A 85 -9.05 13.27 18.46
CA LYS A 85 -7.82 13.12 19.25
C LYS A 85 -7.62 11.71 19.77
N PHE A 86 -6.36 11.27 19.71
CA PHE A 86 -5.88 9.99 20.20
C PHE A 86 -4.63 10.20 21.07
N ASP A 87 -4.68 9.73 22.31
CA ASP A 87 -3.51 9.73 23.19
C ASP A 87 -2.57 8.58 22.79
N THR A 88 -1.39 8.90 22.29
CA THR A 88 -0.33 7.93 21.93
C THR A 88 0.66 7.72 23.08
N GLY A 89 0.52 8.47 24.18
CA GLY A 89 1.31 8.34 25.39
C GLY A 89 2.81 8.53 25.15
N ASN A 90 3.61 7.70 25.82
CA ASN A 90 5.07 7.75 25.77
C ASN A 90 5.69 6.82 24.70
N GLY A 91 4.95 6.47 23.62
CA GLY A 91 5.45 5.64 22.55
C GLY A 91 5.29 4.14 22.79
N ARG A 92 4.56 3.70 23.81
CA ARG A 92 4.21 2.29 24.04
C ARG A 92 2.82 2.18 24.66
N ALA A 93 1.98 1.32 24.09
CA ALA A 93 0.63 1.07 24.58
C ALA A 93 0.26 -0.41 24.43
N VAL A 94 -0.65 -0.90 25.30
CA VAL A 94 -1.31 -2.19 25.15
C VAL A 94 -2.71 -1.94 24.62
N ILE A 95 -3.02 -2.49 23.45
CA ILE A 95 -4.30 -2.35 22.77
C ILE A 95 -4.88 -3.74 22.53
N GLY A 96 -5.92 -4.07 23.27
CA GLY A 96 -6.42 -5.44 23.35
C GLY A 96 -5.33 -6.38 23.89
N LYS A 97 -4.87 -7.33 23.07
CA LYS A 97 -3.79 -8.28 23.40
C LYS A 97 -2.44 -7.90 22.77
N THR A 98 -2.37 -6.78 22.05
CA THR A 98 -1.19 -6.37 21.28
C THR A 98 -0.43 -5.27 22.01
N VAL A 99 0.90 -5.43 22.14
CA VAL A 99 1.80 -4.35 22.52
C VAL A 99 2.18 -3.60 21.25
N VAL A 100 1.78 -2.33 21.17
CA VAL A 100 2.07 -1.45 20.03
C VAL A 100 3.07 -0.39 20.45
N SER A 101 4.04 -0.11 19.61
CA SER A 101 5.07 0.89 19.87
C SER A 101 5.21 1.87 18.71
N ASP A 102 5.47 3.13 19.05
CA ASP A 102 5.94 4.18 18.16
C ASP A 102 7.43 4.43 18.38
N THR A 103 8.08 5.11 17.46
CA THR A 103 9.48 5.51 17.58
C THR A 103 9.72 6.55 18.66
N HIS A 104 8.70 7.34 18.95
CA HIS A 104 8.70 8.42 19.97
C HIS A 104 7.39 8.46 20.73
N GLY A 105 7.41 9.08 21.93
CA GLY A 105 6.21 9.47 22.65
C GLY A 105 5.67 10.81 22.12
N TYR A 106 4.48 10.78 21.54
CA TYR A 106 3.88 11.99 20.95
C TYR A 106 2.79 12.60 21.84
N GLY A 107 2.38 11.94 22.94
CA GLY A 107 1.24 12.38 23.74
C GLY A 107 -0.07 12.32 22.94
N GLU A 108 -0.88 13.38 23.04
CA GLU A 108 -2.14 13.48 22.31
C GLU A 108 -1.92 14.04 20.91
N LEU A 109 -2.41 13.32 19.88
CA LEU A 109 -2.39 13.71 18.47
C LEU A 109 -3.81 13.73 17.90
N THR A 110 -4.10 14.65 16.99
CA THR A 110 -5.27 14.54 16.12
C THR A 110 -5.10 13.37 15.14
N LEU A 111 -6.16 12.87 14.53
CA LEU A 111 -6.06 11.80 13.49
C LEU A 111 -5.15 12.23 12.35
N LYS A 112 -5.20 13.49 11.93
CA LYS A 112 -4.24 14.07 10.99
C LYS A 112 -2.80 13.95 11.52
N GLY A 113 -2.55 14.35 12.73
CA GLY A 113 -1.23 14.23 13.39
C GLY A 113 -0.77 12.77 13.53
N VAL A 114 -1.69 11.84 13.80
CA VAL A 114 -1.43 10.39 13.82
C VAL A 114 -0.91 9.91 12.45
N PHE A 115 -1.51 10.39 11.37
CA PHE A 115 -1.06 10.07 10.00
C PHE A 115 0.29 10.72 9.69
N GLU A 116 0.45 12.03 9.90
CA GLU A 116 1.68 12.79 9.66
C GLU A 116 2.91 12.24 10.43
N LYS A 117 2.69 11.81 11.68
CA LYS A 117 3.74 11.20 12.53
C LYS A 117 3.89 9.71 12.31
N SER A 118 3.03 9.11 11.47
CA SER A 118 3.01 7.67 11.24
C SER A 118 2.90 6.86 12.55
N SER A 119 2.07 7.31 13.50
CA SER A 119 1.90 6.65 14.80
C SER A 119 1.18 5.31 14.64
N ASN A 120 1.83 4.21 15.04
CA ASN A 120 1.21 2.89 15.11
C ASN A 120 0.15 2.84 16.21
N ILE A 121 0.45 3.45 17.36
CA ILE A 121 -0.46 3.51 18.51
C ILE A 121 -1.72 4.28 18.14
N GLY A 122 -1.58 5.42 17.49
CA GLY A 122 -2.71 6.23 17.04
C GLY A 122 -3.64 5.46 16.10
N PHE A 123 -3.10 4.83 15.05
CA PHE A 123 -3.90 4.01 14.13
C PHE A 123 -4.51 2.79 14.81
N ALA A 124 -3.77 2.08 15.65
CA ALA A 124 -4.30 0.94 16.39
C ALA A 124 -5.47 1.34 17.29
N LYS A 125 -5.35 2.47 18.01
CA LYS A 125 -6.45 3.01 18.85
C LYS A 125 -7.65 3.44 18.02
N ALA A 126 -7.43 4.18 16.92
CA ALA A 126 -8.49 4.65 16.04
C ALA A 126 -9.28 3.48 15.43
N VAL A 127 -8.59 2.51 14.81
CA VAL A 127 -9.25 1.35 14.21
C VAL A 127 -9.97 0.50 15.27
N ASN A 128 -9.38 0.27 16.45
CA ASN A 128 -10.05 -0.48 17.51
C ASN A 128 -11.27 0.28 18.06
N LYS A 129 -11.23 1.59 18.16
CA LYS A 129 -12.38 2.40 18.60
C LYS A 129 -13.62 2.14 17.75
N TYR A 130 -13.46 2.07 16.44
CA TYR A 130 -14.58 1.97 15.51
C TYR A 130 -14.93 0.52 15.10
N TYR A 131 -13.94 -0.39 15.14
CA TYR A 131 -14.09 -1.71 14.50
C TYR A 131 -13.84 -2.91 15.41
N LYS A 132 -13.45 -2.76 16.69
CA LYS A 132 -13.16 -3.91 17.58
C LYS A 132 -14.33 -4.89 17.71
N ASP A 133 -15.57 -4.37 17.70
CA ASP A 133 -16.80 -5.16 17.84
C ASP A 133 -17.42 -5.59 16.50
N LYS A 134 -16.86 -5.13 15.37
CA LYS A 134 -17.29 -5.42 14.00
C LYS A 134 -16.09 -5.41 13.03
N PRO A 135 -15.06 -6.21 13.28
CA PRO A 135 -13.79 -6.16 12.53
C PRO A 135 -13.96 -6.50 11.04
N GLU A 136 -15.02 -7.26 10.70
CA GLU A 136 -15.37 -7.55 9.31
C GLU A 136 -15.64 -6.29 8.49
N LYS A 137 -16.19 -5.22 9.10
CA LYS A 137 -16.46 -3.95 8.42
C LYS A 137 -15.18 -3.26 7.94
N PHE A 138 -14.14 -3.28 8.77
CA PHE A 138 -12.83 -2.77 8.38
C PHE A 138 -12.29 -3.51 7.15
N VAL A 139 -12.33 -4.83 7.17
CA VAL A 139 -11.83 -5.66 6.07
C VAL A 139 -12.70 -5.51 4.81
N GLU A 140 -14.04 -5.46 4.95
CA GLU A 140 -14.96 -5.20 3.84
C GLU A 140 -14.65 -3.87 3.14
N HIS A 141 -14.27 -2.83 3.90
CA HIS A 141 -13.91 -1.55 3.31
C HIS A 141 -12.57 -1.63 2.55
N LEU A 142 -11.56 -2.35 3.08
CA LEU A 142 -10.34 -2.64 2.33
C LEU A 142 -10.63 -3.37 1.01
N TYR A 143 -11.59 -4.31 1.02
CA TYR A 143 -12.03 -5.02 -0.19
C TYR A 143 -12.75 -4.11 -1.17
N LYS A 144 -13.65 -3.24 -0.67
CA LYS A 144 -14.32 -2.23 -1.48
C LYS A 144 -13.35 -1.31 -2.19
N MET A 145 -12.23 -0.95 -1.55
CA MET A 145 -11.14 -0.19 -2.16
C MET A 145 -10.29 -1.03 -3.15
N GLY A 146 -10.58 -2.31 -3.35
CA GLY A 146 -9.90 -3.16 -4.31
C GLY A 146 -8.55 -3.72 -3.85
N LEU A 147 -8.19 -3.61 -2.56
CA LEU A 147 -6.90 -4.07 -2.05
C LEU A 147 -6.71 -5.59 -2.13
N ASN A 148 -7.80 -6.37 -2.07
CA ASN A 148 -7.79 -7.83 -2.19
C ASN A 148 -7.90 -8.35 -3.63
N GLN A 149 -8.07 -7.47 -4.62
CA GLN A 149 -8.30 -7.89 -6.01
C GLN A 149 -6.99 -8.28 -6.70
N HIS A 150 -7.03 -9.36 -7.47
CA HIS A 150 -6.03 -9.67 -8.48
C HIS A 150 -6.05 -8.58 -9.57
N MET A 151 -4.89 -8.06 -9.96
CA MET A 151 -4.83 -6.96 -10.94
C MET A 151 -5.00 -7.45 -12.38
N GLY A 152 -4.59 -8.69 -12.66
CA GLY A 152 -4.64 -9.28 -14.01
C GLY A 152 -3.66 -8.58 -14.93
N LEU A 153 -2.40 -8.56 -14.54
CA LEU A 153 -1.31 -7.90 -15.27
C LEU A 153 -1.05 -8.54 -16.62
N GLN A 154 -0.48 -7.78 -17.56
CA GLN A 154 -0.06 -8.28 -18.89
C GLN A 154 1.21 -9.15 -18.83
N ILE A 155 1.88 -9.22 -17.68
CA ILE A 155 3.09 -10.00 -17.43
C ILE A 155 2.82 -11.09 -16.41
N ALA A 156 3.53 -12.21 -16.51
CA ALA A 156 3.37 -13.34 -15.59
C ALA A 156 4.06 -13.10 -14.24
N GLY A 157 3.61 -13.81 -13.21
CA GLY A 157 4.25 -13.83 -11.89
C GLY A 157 3.56 -12.97 -10.81
N GLU A 158 2.41 -12.36 -11.14
CA GLU A 158 1.60 -11.64 -10.16
C GLU A 158 1.16 -12.55 -9.00
N GLN A 159 1.38 -12.09 -7.77
CA GLN A 159 0.90 -12.75 -6.56
C GLN A 159 -0.40 -12.10 -6.08
N ASP A 160 -1.32 -12.95 -5.60
CA ASP A 160 -2.58 -12.48 -5.02
C ASP A 160 -2.36 -11.85 -3.64
N PRO A 161 -3.03 -10.72 -3.33
CA PRO A 161 -3.03 -10.16 -2.00
C PRO A 161 -3.60 -11.14 -0.96
N VAL A 162 -3.04 -11.13 0.27
CA VAL A 162 -3.55 -11.92 1.38
C VAL A 162 -4.07 -10.98 2.45
N ILE A 163 -5.37 -10.73 2.44
CA ILE A 163 -6.06 -9.92 3.45
C ILE A 163 -7.15 -10.80 4.07
N ARG A 164 -6.92 -11.25 5.29
CA ARG A 164 -7.80 -12.17 6.01
C ARG A 164 -8.98 -11.42 6.62
N LYS A 165 -10.06 -12.14 6.85
CA LYS A 165 -11.27 -11.66 7.52
C LYS A 165 -11.58 -12.50 8.75
N PRO A 166 -12.42 -12.01 9.66
CA PRO A 166 -12.92 -12.81 10.78
C PRO A 166 -13.48 -14.15 10.34
N GLY A 167 -13.08 -15.22 11.03
CA GLY A 167 -13.43 -16.60 10.68
C GLY A 167 -12.39 -17.33 9.81
N ASP A 168 -11.44 -16.64 9.19
CA ASP A 168 -10.33 -17.28 8.50
C ASP A 168 -9.36 -17.95 9.50
N ARG A 169 -8.66 -19.01 9.06
CA ARG A 169 -7.79 -19.85 9.89
C ARG A 169 -6.76 -19.08 10.73
N TRP A 170 -6.28 -17.95 10.24
CA TRP A 170 -5.21 -17.17 10.86
C TRP A 170 -5.71 -15.84 11.44
N TRP A 171 -7.02 -15.68 11.56
CA TRP A 171 -7.59 -14.52 12.24
C TRP A 171 -7.60 -14.76 13.74
N ASP A 172 -7.06 -13.83 14.51
CA ASP A 172 -7.08 -13.86 15.98
C ASP A 172 -7.38 -12.50 16.60
N GLY A 173 -7.33 -12.41 17.94
CA GLY A 173 -7.61 -11.18 18.66
C GLY A 173 -6.58 -10.05 18.49
N THR A 174 -5.50 -10.27 17.75
CA THR A 174 -4.46 -9.27 17.44
C THR A 174 -4.53 -8.78 16.00
N THR A 175 -5.19 -9.53 15.11
CA THR A 175 -5.17 -9.31 13.66
C THR A 175 -5.67 -7.93 13.27
N LEU A 176 -6.84 -7.49 13.75
CA LEU A 176 -7.37 -6.16 13.45
C LEU A 176 -6.41 -5.03 13.86
N THR A 177 -5.88 -5.13 15.08
CA THR A 177 -4.95 -4.13 15.63
C THR A 177 -3.68 -4.03 14.76
N ASN A 178 -3.11 -5.17 14.37
CA ASN A 178 -1.92 -5.22 13.52
C ASN A 178 -2.21 -4.72 12.09
N MET A 179 -3.37 -5.05 11.54
CA MET A 179 -3.80 -4.59 10.21
C MET A 179 -3.92 -3.07 10.12
N ALA A 180 -4.27 -2.41 11.23
CA ALA A 180 -4.43 -0.95 11.30
C ALA A 180 -3.18 -0.18 10.85
N TYR A 181 -1.99 -0.72 11.07
CA TYR A 181 -0.72 -0.07 10.76
C TYR A 181 0.20 -0.91 9.87
N GLY A 182 -0.37 -1.93 9.17
CA GLY A 182 0.26 -2.58 8.02
C GLY A 182 0.91 -3.92 8.27
N TYR A 183 0.48 -4.64 9.31
CA TYR A 183 0.88 -6.03 9.58
C TYR A 183 -0.33 -6.96 9.47
N ALA A 184 -0.09 -8.28 9.51
CA ALA A 184 -1.12 -9.31 9.38
C ALA A 184 -1.92 -9.28 8.05
N LEU A 185 -1.39 -8.61 7.03
CA LEU A 185 -1.83 -8.66 5.64
C LEU A 185 -0.61 -8.63 4.71
N LEU A 186 -0.76 -9.16 3.50
CA LEU A 186 0.34 -9.23 2.53
C LEU A 186 -0.12 -8.70 1.19
N VAL A 187 0.68 -7.80 0.62
CA VAL A 187 0.46 -7.22 -0.71
C VAL A 187 1.80 -7.08 -1.45
N THR A 188 1.76 -7.02 -2.78
CA THR A 188 2.96 -6.75 -3.56
C THR A 188 3.27 -5.24 -3.59
N PRO A 189 4.54 -4.83 -3.80
CA PRO A 189 4.90 -3.42 -3.96
C PRO A 189 4.09 -2.71 -5.06
N LEU A 190 3.84 -3.37 -6.20
CA LEU A 190 3.03 -2.80 -7.27
C LEU A 190 1.56 -2.62 -6.86
N LYS A 191 1.01 -3.52 -6.04
CA LYS A 191 -0.34 -3.37 -5.49
C LYS A 191 -0.45 -2.15 -4.58
N THR A 192 0.54 -1.94 -3.71
CA THR A 192 0.63 -0.75 -2.86
C THR A 192 0.69 0.51 -3.72
N LEU A 193 1.57 0.56 -4.73
CA LEU A 193 1.67 1.69 -5.65
C LEU A 193 0.35 1.94 -6.39
N THR A 194 -0.33 0.89 -6.87
CA THR A 194 -1.61 0.99 -7.57
C THR A 194 -2.68 1.62 -6.69
N PHE A 195 -2.69 1.30 -5.39
CA PHE A 195 -3.60 1.92 -4.43
C PHE A 195 -3.27 3.41 -4.21
N TYR A 196 -2.00 3.76 -3.99
CA TYR A 196 -1.57 5.16 -3.87
C TYR A 196 -1.87 5.95 -5.15
N ASN A 197 -1.65 5.32 -6.31
CA ASN A 197 -1.99 5.91 -7.60
C ASN A 197 -3.49 6.23 -7.70
N ALA A 198 -4.37 5.39 -7.14
CA ALA A 198 -5.81 5.67 -7.13
C ALA A 198 -6.15 6.92 -6.32
N VAL A 199 -5.49 7.16 -5.18
CA VAL A 199 -5.66 8.40 -4.40
C VAL A 199 -5.22 9.61 -5.21
N ALA A 200 -4.07 9.54 -5.89
CA ALA A 200 -3.58 10.60 -6.77
C ALA A 200 -4.47 10.81 -8.01
N ASN A 201 -5.16 9.77 -8.47
CA ASN A 201 -6.04 9.75 -9.65
C ASN A 201 -7.52 10.00 -9.29
N ASN A 202 -7.77 10.84 -8.30
CA ASN A 202 -9.12 11.20 -7.85
C ASN A 202 -10.00 9.99 -7.51
N GLY A 203 -9.44 9.01 -6.83
CA GLY A 203 -10.11 7.80 -6.39
C GLY A 203 -10.21 6.68 -7.43
N LYS A 204 -9.89 6.95 -8.68
CA LYS A 204 -9.96 5.97 -9.76
C LYS A 204 -8.75 5.05 -9.75
N MET A 205 -8.95 3.77 -9.40
CA MET A 205 -7.93 2.75 -9.49
C MET A 205 -7.87 2.18 -10.89
N VAL A 206 -6.74 2.33 -11.56
CA VAL A 206 -6.45 1.77 -12.89
C VAL A 206 -5.45 0.63 -12.80
N CYS A 207 -5.67 -0.40 -13.63
CA CYS A 207 -4.76 -1.52 -13.73
C CYS A 207 -3.41 -1.06 -14.31
N PRO A 208 -2.27 -1.48 -13.74
CA PRO A 208 -0.96 -1.20 -14.34
C PRO A 208 -0.87 -1.68 -15.77
N LEU A 209 -0.31 -0.84 -16.67
CA LEU A 209 -0.19 -1.10 -18.10
C LEU A 209 1.29 -1.21 -18.47
N PHE A 210 1.72 -2.38 -18.90
CA PHE A 210 3.12 -2.67 -19.30
C PHE A 210 3.33 -2.59 -20.81
N VAL A 211 2.36 -3.08 -21.58
CA VAL A 211 2.41 -3.10 -23.04
C VAL A 211 1.33 -2.17 -23.58
N LYS A 212 1.74 -1.11 -24.23
CA LYS A 212 0.84 -0.10 -24.82
C LYS A 212 0.37 -0.50 -26.21
N GLU A 213 1.28 -1.05 -27.02
CA GLU A 213 0.94 -1.49 -28.36
C GLU A 213 1.92 -2.56 -28.89
N LEU A 214 1.42 -3.38 -29.81
CA LEU A 214 2.22 -4.28 -30.63
C LEU A 214 2.35 -3.67 -32.01
N ARG A 215 3.59 -3.62 -32.52
CA ARG A 215 3.89 -3.08 -33.85
C ARG A 215 4.63 -4.09 -34.70
N GLN A 216 4.35 -4.07 -36.01
CA GLN A 216 5.10 -4.82 -37.00
C GLN A 216 5.33 -3.95 -38.23
N TYR A 217 6.57 -3.82 -38.68
CA TYR A 217 6.95 -2.99 -39.82
C TYR A 217 6.44 -1.53 -39.72
N GLY A 218 6.46 -0.96 -38.52
CA GLY A 218 5.98 0.41 -38.29
C GLY A 218 4.45 0.56 -38.16
N GLN A 219 3.69 -0.49 -38.40
CA GLN A 219 2.22 -0.46 -38.25
C GLN A 219 1.81 -1.01 -36.89
N THR A 220 0.86 -0.35 -36.25
CA THR A 220 0.25 -0.83 -35.01
C THR A 220 -0.72 -1.96 -35.31
N LEU A 221 -0.38 -3.17 -34.84
CA LEU A 221 -1.25 -4.35 -34.94
C LEU A 221 -2.32 -4.36 -33.86
N ARG A 222 -1.95 -3.94 -32.64
CA ARG A 222 -2.86 -3.94 -31.49
C ARG A 222 -2.44 -2.87 -30.50
N SER A 223 -3.42 -2.14 -29.99
CA SER A 223 -3.23 -1.18 -28.88
C SER A 223 -3.93 -1.68 -27.62
N PHE A 224 -3.34 -1.37 -26.48
CA PHE A 224 -3.90 -1.68 -25.16
C PHE A 224 -4.15 -0.38 -24.39
N ARG A 225 -5.17 -0.41 -23.55
CA ARG A 225 -5.49 0.66 -22.63
C ARG A 225 -5.65 0.10 -21.24
N SER A 226 -5.35 0.90 -20.24
CA SER A 226 -5.55 0.50 -18.86
C SER A 226 -7.04 0.29 -18.57
N ARG A 227 -7.32 -0.76 -17.82
CA ARG A 227 -8.67 -1.09 -17.34
C ARG A 227 -8.90 -0.41 -15.99
N VAL A 228 -10.07 0.18 -15.79
CA VAL A 228 -10.49 0.64 -14.47
C VAL A 228 -10.81 -0.57 -13.60
N MET A 229 -10.12 -0.69 -12.48
CA MET A 229 -10.34 -1.75 -11.48
C MET A 229 -11.42 -1.35 -10.48
N VAL A 230 -11.32 -0.14 -9.94
CA VAL A 230 -12.30 0.46 -9.01
C VAL A 230 -12.60 1.87 -9.50
N PRO A 231 -13.87 2.20 -9.79
CA PRO A 231 -14.25 3.54 -10.28
C PRO A 231 -13.97 4.66 -9.29
N SER A 232 -14.18 4.39 -7.99
CA SER A 232 -13.80 5.28 -6.90
C SER A 232 -13.53 4.47 -5.63
N ILE A 233 -12.39 4.68 -5.01
CA ILE A 233 -11.99 4.01 -3.75
C ILE A 233 -12.57 4.69 -2.51
N ALA A 234 -13.02 5.93 -2.60
CA ALA A 234 -13.61 6.72 -1.51
C ALA A 234 -14.42 7.90 -2.07
N SER A 235 -15.13 8.62 -1.20
CA SER A 235 -15.81 9.86 -1.55
C SER A 235 -14.80 10.97 -1.93
N ASP A 236 -15.26 11.94 -2.72
CA ASP A 236 -14.43 13.09 -3.12
C ASP A 236 -13.96 13.90 -1.90
N GLU A 237 -14.82 14.02 -0.88
CA GLU A 237 -14.50 14.69 0.38
C GLU A 237 -13.35 13.98 1.11
N THR A 238 -13.45 12.66 1.28
CA THR A 238 -12.38 11.85 1.90
C THR A 238 -11.08 11.96 1.12
N LEU A 239 -11.14 11.88 -0.20
CA LEU A 239 -9.96 11.99 -1.07
C LEU A 239 -9.29 13.36 -0.98
N GLN A 240 -10.08 14.43 -0.84
CA GLN A 240 -9.53 15.77 -0.59
C GLN A 240 -8.82 15.83 0.77
N GLN A 241 -9.46 15.38 1.84
CA GLN A 241 -8.89 15.39 3.18
C GLN A 241 -7.57 14.61 3.27
N VAL A 242 -7.49 13.42 2.66
CA VAL A 242 -6.25 12.61 2.71
C VAL A 242 -5.12 13.16 1.84
N ARG A 243 -5.41 13.96 0.82
CA ARG A 243 -4.39 14.64 0.01
C ARG A 243 -3.84 15.90 0.68
N GLU A 244 -4.59 16.48 1.59
CA GLU A 244 -4.18 17.65 2.38
C GLU A 244 -3.44 17.26 3.67
N ALA A 245 -3.46 15.97 4.04
CA ALA A 245 -2.78 15.41 5.20
C ALA A 245 -1.37 14.93 4.88
#